data_d58a3a42bf512f46b010704430075c79
#
_entry.id   d58a3a42bf512f46b010704430075c79
#
_cell.length_a   1.000
_cell.length_b   1.000
_cell.length_c   1.000
_cell.angle_alpha   90.00
_cell.angle_beta   90.00
_cell.angle_gamma   90.00
#
_symmetry.space_group_name_H-M   'P 1'
#
loop_
_entity.id
_entity.type
_entity.pdbx_description
1 polymer ?
#
loop_
_entity_poly.entity_id
_entity_poly.type
_entity_poly.pdbx_seq_one_letter_code
_entity_poly.pdbx_strand_id
1 'polypeptide(L)'
;MKKKLLALICALALVFSLVRCTISAPDTVGSIGDFEITSGMYLLAQYGAYQQAAQLAGTDQDTTDVKAFLKETITTDSDSGETAVVSDYVAQKTQETLETLAAVDARFKALGGELTAEQLSTADRYAQQMMDQYGDTYTANGIGLETVKAYERLQVEHTALLDMVYGPDGETPVEDDELTSHLDDSMYEICYISIPLYNTSTYAFADDDQKAEMLKLAQAAADSVNAAGGETVSDQVSALHEAAQNALPDIYAVLDSETSDDSASVQTELLTESDVASAFTQDGAADALRSLSYGEAAAVQINGSTLLLMVRVDPLSVSSLDDLRSQILSDMKGGELDDALAAGGAELAHDLDSSAMNKLPAKKIVNNSANS
;
A
#
# COMPACT_ATOMS: atom_id res chain seq x y z
N MET A 1 4.94 -12.84 -57.88
CA MET A 1 4.41 -12.75 -56.52
C MET A 1 5.51 -12.73 -55.41
N LYS A 2 6.56 -13.58 -55.51
CA LYS A 2 7.64 -13.63 -54.49
C LYS A 2 8.43 -12.31 -54.31
N LYS A 3 8.66 -11.53 -55.39
CA LYS A 3 9.38 -10.23 -55.30
C LYS A 3 8.57 -9.10 -54.62
N LYS A 4 7.22 -9.14 -54.69
CA LYS A 4 6.37 -8.17 -53.99
C LYS A 4 6.22 -8.48 -52.52
N LEU A 5 6.30 -9.76 -52.12
CA LEU A 5 6.31 -10.18 -50.73
C LEU A 5 7.60 -9.78 -50.02
N LEU A 6 8.76 -9.92 -50.75
CA LEU A 6 10.06 -9.51 -50.18
C LEU A 6 10.16 -8.01 -49.98
N ALA A 7 9.59 -7.19 -50.88
CA ALA A 7 9.53 -5.75 -50.73
C ALA A 7 8.62 -5.31 -49.55
N LEU A 8 7.53 -6.04 -49.28
CA LEU A 8 6.64 -5.76 -48.13
C LEU A 8 7.31 -6.11 -46.79
N ILE A 9 8.07 -7.21 -46.74
CA ILE A 9 8.81 -7.60 -45.54
C ILE A 9 9.95 -6.61 -45.26
N CYS A 10 10.67 -6.12 -46.29
CA CYS A 10 11.69 -5.09 -46.15
C CYS A 10 11.09 -3.73 -45.72
N ALA A 11 9.89 -3.37 -46.20
CA ALA A 11 9.20 -2.15 -45.79
C ALA A 11 8.69 -2.23 -44.33
N LEU A 12 8.20 -3.38 -43.91
CA LEU A 12 7.84 -3.61 -42.48
C LEU A 12 9.06 -3.58 -41.55
N ALA A 13 10.19 -4.18 -41.99
CA ALA A 13 11.45 -4.12 -41.22
C ALA A 13 12.00 -2.68 -41.11
N LEU A 14 11.82 -1.84 -42.14
CA LEU A 14 12.20 -0.42 -42.08
C LEU A 14 11.28 0.44 -41.21
N VAL A 15 9.99 0.12 -41.12
CA VAL A 15 9.06 0.81 -40.23
C VAL A 15 9.37 0.50 -38.77
N PHE A 16 9.76 -0.74 -38.46
CA PHE A 16 10.22 -1.09 -37.08
C PHE A 16 11.59 -0.49 -36.74
N SER A 17 12.41 -0.09 -37.70
CA SER A 17 13.70 0.57 -37.44
C SER A 17 13.61 2.08 -37.27
N LEU A 18 12.47 2.71 -37.61
CA LEU A 18 12.27 4.18 -37.44
C LEU A 18 11.61 4.59 -36.10
N VAL A 19 11.15 3.64 -35.28
CA VAL A 19 10.61 3.91 -33.94
C VAL A 19 11.68 3.75 -32.85
N ARG A 20 12.95 3.47 -33.19
CA ARG A 20 14.08 3.48 -32.28
C ARG A 20 14.92 4.77 -32.40
N CYS A 21 14.35 5.92 -32.10
CA CYS A 21 15.08 6.93 -31.37
C CYS A 21 15.05 6.58 -29.88
N THR A 22 15.50 5.40 -29.52
CA THR A 22 15.93 5.14 -28.16
C THR A 22 17.21 5.95 -27.98
N ILE A 23 17.14 7.02 -27.18
CA ILE A 23 18.30 7.46 -26.42
C ILE A 23 18.93 6.16 -25.94
N SER A 24 20.21 5.90 -26.28
CA SER A 24 20.89 4.72 -25.74
C SER A 24 21.08 4.99 -24.26
N ALA A 25 20.06 4.60 -23.48
CA ALA A 25 20.20 4.56 -22.03
C ALA A 25 21.36 3.60 -21.75
N PRO A 26 22.25 3.92 -20.83
CA PRO A 26 23.24 2.94 -20.39
C PRO A 26 22.52 1.74 -19.77
N ASP A 27 23.10 0.56 -19.79
CA ASP A 27 22.48 -0.63 -19.18
C ASP A 27 22.44 -0.48 -17.65
N THR A 28 23.47 0.16 -17.06
CA THR A 28 23.63 0.40 -15.63
C THR A 28 24.04 1.86 -15.36
N VAL A 29 23.76 2.34 -14.17
CA VAL A 29 24.21 3.65 -13.65
C VAL A 29 25.27 3.50 -12.56
N GLY A 30 25.77 2.28 -12.31
CA GLY A 30 26.81 1.99 -11.31
C GLY A 30 26.33 0.99 -10.27
N SER A 31 26.91 1.05 -9.06
CA SER A 31 26.54 0.18 -7.96
C SER A 31 26.52 0.90 -6.61
N ILE A 32 25.80 0.32 -5.65
CA ILE A 32 25.87 0.66 -4.23
C ILE A 32 26.23 -0.63 -3.49
N GLY A 33 27.39 -0.68 -2.84
CA GLY A 33 27.98 -1.94 -2.41
C GLY A 33 28.18 -2.87 -3.60
N ASP A 34 27.75 -4.13 -3.43
CA ASP A 34 27.78 -5.15 -4.49
C ASP A 34 26.49 -5.17 -5.35
N PHE A 35 25.52 -4.28 -5.04
CA PHE A 35 24.26 -4.21 -5.75
C PHE A 35 24.38 -3.32 -7.00
N GLU A 36 24.25 -3.95 -8.20
CA GLU A 36 24.27 -3.23 -9.47
C GLU A 36 22.97 -2.47 -9.71
N ILE A 37 23.06 -1.17 -9.95
CA ILE A 37 21.91 -0.31 -10.26
C ILE A 37 21.70 -0.25 -11.76
N THR A 38 20.73 -0.99 -12.27
CA THR A 38 20.32 -0.88 -13.68
C THR A 38 19.66 0.47 -13.96
N SER A 39 19.70 0.92 -15.22
CA SER A 39 19.00 2.14 -15.64
C SER A 39 17.49 2.06 -15.37
N GLY A 40 16.89 0.87 -15.52
CA GLY A 40 15.50 0.66 -15.20
C GLY A 40 15.20 0.87 -13.71
N MET A 41 16.02 0.32 -12.81
CA MET A 41 15.87 0.49 -11.36
C MET A 41 16.03 1.94 -10.93
N TYR A 42 17.03 2.64 -11.50
CA TYR A 42 17.21 4.08 -11.28
C TYR A 42 15.99 4.89 -11.72
N LEU A 43 15.41 4.59 -12.90
CA LEU A 43 14.22 5.26 -13.42
C LEU A 43 12.97 4.94 -12.58
N LEU A 44 12.83 3.70 -12.09
CA LEU A 44 11.73 3.33 -11.20
C LEU A 44 11.80 4.09 -9.88
N ALA A 45 12.97 4.14 -9.24
CA ALA A 45 13.18 4.91 -8.02
C ALA A 45 12.93 6.42 -8.24
N GLN A 46 13.41 6.97 -9.37
CA GLN A 46 13.21 8.38 -9.72
C GLN A 46 11.73 8.69 -9.99
N TYR A 47 11.00 7.79 -10.64
CA TYR A 47 9.57 7.94 -10.87
C TYR A 47 8.78 7.86 -9.55
N GLY A 48 9.11 6.91 -8.67
CA GLY A 48 8.52 6.81 -7.33
C GLY A 48 8.74 8.08 -6.50
N ALA A 49 9.97 8.61 -6.48
CA ALA A 49 10.29 9.86 -5.80
C ALA A 49 9.51 11.07 -6.35
N TYR A 50 9.30 11.10 -7.68
CA TYR A 50 8.47 12.13 -8.31
C TYR A 50 6.99 12.02 -7.87
N GLN A 51 6.44 10.81 -7.80
CA GLN A 51 5.06 10.59 -7.34
C GLN A 51 4.88 10.97 -5.88
N GLN A 52 5.87 10.69 -5.02
CA GLN A 52 5.85 11.15 -3.63
C GLN A 52 5.83 12.69 -3.55
N ALA A 53 6.66 13.37 -4.34
CA ALA A 53 6.64 14.83 -4.42
C ALA A 53 5.27 15.36 -4.89
N ALA A 54 4.65 14.68 -5.86
CA ALA A 54 3.32 15.05 -6.36
C ALA A 54 2.23 14.87 -5.30
N GLN A 55 2.31 13.82 -4.49
CA GLN A 55 1.39 13.62 -3.36
C GLN A 55 1.54 14.71 -2.29
N LEU A 56 2.78 15.08 -1.94
CA LEU A 56 3.05 16.16 -0.98
C LEU A 56 2.58 17.52 -1.47
N ALA A 57 2.62 17.77 -2.79
CA ALA A 57 2.11 18.99 -3.39
C ALA A 57 0.58 19.12 -3.35
N GLY A 58 -0.13 18.01 -3.19
CA GLY A 58 -1.60 17.97 -3.18
C GLY A 58 -2.22 18.35 -4.53
N THR A 59 -3.46 18.86 -4.49
CA THR A 59 -4.23 19.23 -5.70
C THR A 59 -3.95 20.65 -6.19
N ASP A 60 -3.17 21.43 -5.46
CA ASP A 60 -2.96 22.86 -5.72
C ASP A 60 -1.92 23.14 -6.80
N GLN A 61 -1.13 22.14 -7.21
CA GLN A 61 -0.06 22.26 -8.18
C GLN A 61 -0.28 21.35 -9.40
N ASP A 62 0.05 21.86 -10.59
CA ASP A 62 0.02 21.06 -11.82
C ASP A 62 1.26 20.16 -11.89
N THR A 63 1.08 18.90 -11.51
CA THR A 63 2.14 17.87 -11.55
C THR A 63 2.30 17.24 -12.94
N THR A 64 1.45 17.60 -13.93
CA THR A 64 1.54 17.07 -15.30
C THR A 64 2.58 17.80 -16.15
N ASP A 65 2.83 19.10 -15.90
CA ASP A 65 4.01 19.80 -16.45
C ASP A 65 5.23 19.50 -15.58
N VAL A 66 5.82 18.35 -15.81
CA VAL A 66 6.99 17.84 -15.07
C VAL A 66 8.12 18.88 -15.00
N LYS A 67 8.37 19.66 -16.06
CA LYS A 67 9.46 20.64 -16.07
C LYS A 67 9.17 21.89 -15.25
N ALA A 68 7.91 22.26 -15.15
CA ALA A 68 7.48 23.34 -14.28
C ALA A 68 7.50 22.84 -12.83
N PHE A 69 6.87 21.71 -12.55
CA PHE A 69 6.75 21.13 -11.22
C PHE A 69 8.12 20.87 -10.57
N LEU A 70 9.12 20.37 -11.30
CA LEU A 70 10.47 20.16 -10.77
C LEU A 70 11.15 21.44 -10.23
N LYS A 71 10.63 22.63 -10.51
CA LYS A 71 11.16 23.92 -10.01
C LYS A 71 10.36 24.46 -8.84
N GLU A 72 9.20 23.90 -8.57
CA GLU A 72 8.35 24.31 -7.47
C GLU A 72 8.95 23.91 -6.12
N THR A 73 8.44 24.51 -5.07
CA THR A 73 8.79 24.18 -3.69
C THR A 73 7.59 23.47 -3.06
N ILE A 74 7.83 22.34 -2.42
CA ILE A 74 6.84 21.56 -1.68
C ILE A 74 7.16 21.56 -0.19
N THR A 75 6.13 21.41 0.65
CA THR A 75 6.30 21.13 2.07
C THR A 75 6.56 19.64 2.24
N THR A 76 7.71 19.28 2.79
CA THR A 76 8.14 17.89 2.99
C THR A 76 7.72 17.33 4.33
N ASP A 77 7.46 18.20 5.30
CA ASP A 77 6.94 17.87 6.62
C ASP A 77 5.98 18.99 7.06
N SER A 78 4.71 18.64 7.25
CA SER A 78 3.65 19.58 7.64
C SER A 78 3.81 20.09 9.08
N ASP A 79 4.40 19.28 9.97
CA ASP A 79 4.51 19.60 11.39
C ASP A 79 5.66 20.57 11.66
N SER A 80 6.81 20.36 11.02
CA SER A 80 7.96 21.26 11.10
C SER A 80 7.90 22.42 10.12
N GLY A 81 7.10 22.30 9.04
CA GLY A 81 7.05 23.24 7.94
C GLY A 81 8.29 23.18 7.03
N GLU A 82 9.05 22.10 7.06
CA GLU A 82 10.20 21.90 6.20
C GLU A 82 9.80 21.89 4.73
N THR A 83 10.62 22.51 3.89
CA THR A 83 10.34 22.63 2.45
C THR A 83 11.56 22.24 1.61
N ALA A 84 11.32 21.73 0.41
CA ALA A 84 12.37 21.44 -0.56
C ALA A 84 11.93 21.83 -1.97
N VAL A 85 12.90 22.12 -2.85
CA VAL A 85 12.65 22.21 -4.29
C VAL A 85 12.41 20.79 -4.81
N VAL A 86 11.37 20.60 -5.60
CA VAL A 86 10.95 19.25 -6.09
C VAL A 86 12.11 18.52 -6.77
N SER A 87 12.92 19.18 -7.59
CA SER A 87 14.08 18.53 -8.23
C SER A 87 15.09 17.97 -7.23
N ASP A 88 15.32 18.67 -6.13
CA ASP A 88 16.28 18.27 -5.09
C ASP A 88 15.69 17.14 -4.25
N TYR A 89 14.40 17.24 -3.89
CA TYR A 89 13.65 16.18 -3.23
C TYR A 89 13.65 14.87 -4.05
N VAL A 90 13.33 14.95 -5.36
CA VAL A 90 13.35 13.78 -6.25
C VAL A 90 14.74 13.17 -6.33
N ALA A 91 15.80 13.97 -6.44
CA ALA A 91 17.17 13.46 -6.49
C ALA A 91 17.55 12.74 -5.18
N GLN A 92 17.25 13.36 -4.03
CA GLN A 92 17.52 12.81 -2.71
C GLN A 92 16.74 11.50 -2.50
N LYS A 93 15.42 11.50 -2.73
CA LYS A 93 14.58 10.31 -2.52
C LYS A 93 14.91 9.17 -3.48
N THR A 94 15.34 9.47 -4.71
CA THR A 94 15.87 8.47 -5.64
C THR A 94 17.10 7.78 -5.05
N GLN A 95 18.04 8.55 -4.50
CA GLN A 95 19.25 7.99 -3.90
C GLN A 95 18.91 7.16 -2.65
N GLU A 96 18.12 7.69 -1.72
CA GLU A 96 17.69 6.99 -0.51
C GLU A 96 17.00 5.66 -0.83
N THR A 97 16.11 5.64 -1.84
CA THR A 97 15.45 4.41 -2.30
C THR A 97 16.47 3.38 -2.80
N LEU A 98 17.43 3.80 -3.62
CA LEU A 98 18.45 2.88 -4.15
C LEU A 98 19.39 2.36 -3.06
N GLU A 99 19.74 3.19 -2.08
CA GLU A 99 20.51 2.82 -0.89
C GLU A 99 19.77 1.75 -0.07
N THR A 100 18.48 1.96 0.19
CA THR A 100 17.65 0.98 0.92
C THR A 100 17.54 -0.35 0.16
N LEU A 101 17.30 -0.32 -1.17
CA LEU A 101 17.23 -1.54 -1.98
C LEU A 101 18.57 -2.31 -1.96
N ALA A 102 19.69 -1.59 -2.02
CA ALA A 102 21.03 -2.21 -1.90
C ALA A 102 21.26 -2.81 -0.51
N ALA A 103 20.77 -2.15 0.54
CA ALA A 103 20.88 -2.67 1.92
C ALA A 103 20.01 -3.93 2.11
N VAL A 104 18.82 -3.97 1.56
CA VAL A 104 17.94 -5.16 1.55
C VAL A 104 18.68 -6.35 0.94
N ASP A 105 19.18 -6.21 -0.30
CA ASP A 105 19.92 -7.26 -1.01
C ASP A 105 21.17 -7.71 -0.20
N ALA A 106 21.96 -6.76 0.29
CA ALA A 106 23.17 -7.03 1.06
C ALA A 106 22.85 -7.76 2.37
N ARG A 107 21.83 -7.29 3.11
CA ARG A 107 21.43 -7.86 4.39
C ARG A 107 20.84 -9.25 4.24
N PHE A 108 19.97 -9.44 3.26
CA PHE A 108 19.37 -10.73 2.95
C PHE A 108 20.43 -11.78 2.61
N LYS A 109 21.40 -11.44 1.76
CA LYS A 109 22.54 -12.31 1.43
C LYS A 109 23.44 -12.58 2.63
N ALA A 110 23.70 -11.56 3.46
CA ALA A 110 24.56 -11.71 4.66
C ALA A 110 23.96 -12.69 5.67
N LEU A 111 22.62 -12.74 5.78
CA LEU A 111 21.90 -13.72 6.61
C LEU A 111 21.75 -15.09 5.94
N GLY A 112 22.28 -15.29 4.73
CA GLY A 112 22.16 -16.54 3.98
C GLY A 112 20.78 -16.76 3.39
N GLY A 113 20.02 -15.67 3.15
CA GLY A 113 18.69 -15.72 2.56
C GLY A 113 18.71 -16.23 1.12
N GLU A 114 17.73 -17.05 0.79
CA GLU A 114 17.45 -17.54 -0.57
C GLU A 114 15.92 -17.55 -0.78
N LEU A 115 15.45 -16.88 -1.81
CA LEU A 115 14.02 -16.88 -2.14
C LEU A 115 13.59 -18.26 -2.64
N THR A 116 12.50 -18.77 -2.10
CA THR A 116 11.88 -20.02 -2.54
C THR A 116 11.24 -19.85 -3.93
N ALA A 117 10.97 -20.97 -4.61
CA ALA A 117 10.26 -20.94 -5.89
C ALA A 117 8.86 -20.30 -5.80
N GLU A 118 8.18 -20.44 -4.66
CA GLU A 118 6.88 -19.82 -4.40
C GLU A 118 7.00 -18.30 -4.24
N GLN A 119 7.97 -17.83 -3.46
CA GLN A 119 8.26 -16.40 -3.29
C GLN A 119 8.64 -15.74 -4.62
N LEU A 120 9.49 -16.38 -5.43
CA LEU A 120 9.83 -15.91 -6.78
C LEU A 120 8.61 -15.85 -7.69
N SER A 121 7.73 -16.85 -7.63
CA SER A 121 6.47 -16.85 -8.39
C SER A 121 5.51 -15.75 -7.94
N THR A 122 5.47 -15.46 -6.66
CA THR A 122 4.67 -14.38 -6.08
C THR A 122 5.18 -13.01 -6.54
N ALA A 123 6.50 -12.76 -6.46
CA ALA A 123 7.13 -11.55 -6.97
C ALA A 123 6.86 -11.35 -8.48
N ASP A 124 7.02 -12.41 -9.29
CA ASP A 124 6.77 -12.34 -10.74
C ASP A 124 5.28 -12.05 -11.03
N ARG A 125 4.34 -12.55 -10.23
CA ARG A 125 2.90 -12.28 -10.35
C ARG A 125 2.58 -10.82 -10.00
N TYR A 126 3.14 -10.28 -8.91
CA TYR A 126 2.96 -8.86 -8.57
C TYR A 126 3.55 -7.95 -9.64
N ALA A 127 4.74 -8.26 -10.14
CA ALA A 127 5.34 -7.51 -11.24
C ALA A 127 4.44 -7.49 -12.48
N GLN A 128 3.79 -8.62 -12.81
CA GLN A 128 2.85 -8.65 -13.93
C GLN A 128 1.60 -7.81 -13.65
N GLN A 129 1.03 -7.87 -12.44
CA GLN A 129 -0.12 -7.03 -12.05
C GLN A 129 0.22 -5.53 -12.14
N MET A 130 1.40 -5.13 -11.67
CA MET A 130 1.88 -3.76 -11.78
C MET A 130 2.01 -3.32 -13.25
N MET A 131 2.53 -4.20 -14.11
CA MET A 131 2.63 -3.92 -15.55
C MET A 131 1.27 -3.89 -16.24
N ASP A 132 0.31 -4.71 -15.83
CA ASP A 132 -1.04 -4.70 -16.38
C ASP A 132 -1.78 -3.39 -15.99
N GLN A 133 -1.52 -2.87 -14.79
CA GLN A 133 -2.15 -1.64 -14.30
C GLN A 133 -1.44 -0.36 -14.76
N TYR A 134 -0.11 -0.34 -14.73
CA TYR A 134 0.70 0.87 -14.95
C TYR A 134 1.66 0.77 -16.13
N GLY A 135 1.62 -0.31 -16.91
CA GLY A 135 2.63 -0.66 -17.92
C GLY A 135 2.85 0.39 -19.00
N ASP A 136 1.81 1.10 -19.42
CA ASP A 136 1.95 2.20 -20.39
C ASP A 136 2.80 3.35 -19.81
N THR A 137 2.53 3.74 -18.56
CA THR A 137 3.30 4.78 -17.85
C THR A 137 4.72 4.32 -17.57
N TYR A 138 4.90 3.09 -17.10
CA TYR A 138 6.24 2.53 -16.84
C TYR A 138 7.07 2.44 -18.10
N THR A 139 6.50 1.93 -19.19
CA THR A 139 7.19 1.82 -20.47
C THR A 139 7.56 3.20 -21.04
N ALA A 140 6.67 4.19 -20.92
CA ALA A 140 6.95 5.57 -21.34
C ALA A 140 8.12 6.18 -20.55
N ASN A 141 8.34 5.75 -19.30
CA ASN A 141 9.45 6.14 -18.45
C ASN A 141 10.70 5.25 -18.61
N GLY A 142 10.69 4.27 -19.50
CA GLY A 142 11.83 3.36 -19.72
C GLY A 142 11.95 2.24 -18.68
N ILE A 143 10.90 2.00 -17.91
CA ILE A 143 10.80 0.95 -16.89
C ILE A 143 10.16 -0.28 -17.54
N GLY A 144 10.90 -1.37 -17.65
CA GLY A 144 10.42 -2.62 -18.24
C GLY A 144 10.04 -3.67 -17.21
N LEU A 145 9.35 -4.73 -17.65
CA LEU A 145 8.90 -5.84 -16.79
C LEU A 145 10.06 -6.45 -15.96
N GLU A 146 11.24 -6.63 -16.54
CA GLU A 146 12.36 -7.22 -15.79
C GLU A 146 12.86 -6.31 -14.64
N THR A 147 12.72 -4.99 -14.79
CA THR A 147 13.00 -4.05 -13.70
C THR A 147 11.97 -4.20 -12.58
N VAL A 148 10.69 -4.27 -12.94
CA VAL A 148 9.60 -4.43 -11.94
C VAL A 148 9.74 -5.78 -11.23
N LYS A 149 10.08 -6.85 -11.94
CA LYS A 149 10.38 -8.17 -11.32
C LYS A 149 11.55 -8.10 -10.34
N ALA A 150 12.63 -7.42 -10.71
CA ALA A 150 13.77 -7.26 -9.82
C ALA A 150 13.39 -6.46 -8.55
N TYR A 151 12.58 -5.42 -8.70
CA TYR A 151 12.05 -4.64 -7.59
C TYR A 151 11.14 -5.49 -6.69
N GLU A 152 10.18 -6.21 -7.25
CA GLU A 152 9.25 -7.06 -6.47
C GLU A 152 9.98 -8.18 -5.70
N ARG A 153 11.08 -8.72 -6.26
CA ARG A 153 11.93 -9.67 -5.54
C ARG A 153 12.59 -9.04 -4.31
N LEU A 154 13.09 -7.80 -4.42
CA LEU A 154 13.62 -7.06 -3.27
C LEU A 154 12.54 -6.76 -2.22
N GLN A 155 11.28 -6.54 -2.61
CA GLN A 155 10.18 -6.41 -1.66
C GLN A 155 9.92 -7.73 -0.90
N VAL A 156 10.02 -8.88 -1.60
CA VAL A 156 9.90 -10.20 -0.95
C VAL A 156 11.10 -10.48 -0.04
N GLU A 157 12.32 -10.09 -0.43
CA GLU A 157 13.51 -10.16 0.41
C GLU A 157 13.37 -9.30 1.66
N HIS A 158 12.87 -8.07 1.53
CA HIS A 158 12.59 -7.18 2.65
C HIS A 158 11.59 -7.80 3.64
N THR A 159 10.49 -8.37 3.13
CA THR A 159 9.51 -9.07 3.97
C THR A 159 10.14 -10.27 4.69
N ALA A 160 10.98 -11.03 4.00
CA ALA A 160 11.67 -12.16 4.59
C ALA A 160 12.69 -11.75 5.67
N LEU A 161 13.33 -10.59 5.51
CA LEU A 161 14.25 -10.03 6.50
C LEU A 161 13.60 -9.82 7.86
N LEU A 162 12.32 -9.46 7.90
CA LEU A 162 11.61 -9.27 9.16
C LEU A 162 11.62 -10.56 10.00
N ASP A 163 11.34 -11.71 9.38
CA ASP A 163 11.37 -13.01 10.03
C ASP A 163 12.81 -13.48 10.32
N MET A 164 13.76 -13.23 9.40
CA MET A 164 15.17 -13.59 9.58
C MET A 164 15.84 -12.81 10.71
N VAL A 165 15.35 -11.62 11.04
CA VAL A 165 15.88 -10.79 12.13
C VAL A 165 15.10 -11.02 13.43
N TYR A 166 13.76 -10.96 13.37
CA TYR A 166 12.89 -10.91 14.55
C TYR A 166 12.02 -12.16 14.75
N GLY A 167 12.00 -13.08 13.79
CA GLY A 167 11.27 -14.36 13.90
C GLY A 167 11.88 -15.30 14.94
N PRO A 168 11.24 -16.44 15.23
CA PRO A 168 11.64 -17.34 16.31
C PRO A 168 13.07 -17.88 16.18
N ASP A 169 13.57 -18.02 14.96
CA ASP A 169 14.95 -18.47 14.66
C ASP A 169 15.83 -17.30 14.18
N GLY A 170 15.36 -16.06 14.34
CA GLY A 170 16.04 -14.85 13.88
C GLY A 170 17.23 -14.43 14.73
N GLU A 171 17.94 -13.36 14.31
CA GLU A 171 19.10 -12.85 15.05
C GLU A 171 18.74 -12.23 16.40
N THR A 172 17.59 -11.58 16.49
CA THR A 172 17.04 -10.92 17.68
C THR A 172 15.56 -11.25 17.82
N PRO A 173 15.22 -12.50 18.15
CA PRO A 173 13.86 -12.97 18.13
C PRO A 173 12.96 -12.19 19.11
N VAL A 174 11.72 -11.91 18.69
CA VAL A 174 10.66 -11.41 19.55
C VAL A 174 9.94 -12.60 20.15
N GLU A 175 9.83 -12.63 21.47
CA GLU A 175 9.21 -13.73 22.20
C GLU A 175 7.67 -13.72 22.02
N ASP A 176 7.05 -14.90 22.12
CA ASP A 176 5.59 -15.06 21.96
C ASP A 176 4.77 -14.20 22.94
N ASP A 177 5.28 -14.00 24.16
CA ASP A 177 4.64 -13.18 25.17
C ASP A 177 4.62 -11.68 24.75
N GLU A 178 5.68 -11.21 24.10
CA GLU A 178 5.75 -9.83 23.57
C GLU A 178 4.80 -9.65 22.38
N LEU A 179 4.74 -10.63 21.48
CA LEU A 179 3.81 -10.62 20.35
C LEU A 179 2.36 -10.59 20.83
N THR A 180 2.03 -11.46 21.80
CA THR A 180 0.67 -11.53 22.36
C THR A 180 0.29 -10.21 23.05
N SER A 181 1.21 -9.63 23.83
CA SER A 181 0.98 -8.35 24.50
C SER A 181 0.73 -7.22 23.49
N HIS A 182 1.53 -7.17 22.42
CA HIS A 182 1.34 -6.18 21.35
C HIS A 182 0.01 -6.34 20.61
N LEU A 183 -0.35 -7.60 20.30
CA LEU A 183 -1.62 -7.93 19.67
C LEU A 183 -2.82 -7.46 20.52
N ASP A 184 -2.78 -7.68 21.84
CA ASP A 184 -3.84 -7.29 22.76
C ASP A 184 -3.93 -5.77 22.97
N ASP A 185 -2.77 -5.09 23.03
CA ASP A 185 -2.66 -3.69 23.42
C ASP A 185 -2.80 -2.72 22.24
N SER A 186 -2.41 -3.14 21.01
CA SER A 186 -2.18 -2.24 19.89
C SER A 186 -2.84 -2.68 18.58
N MET A 187 -3.52 -3.84 18.57
CA MET A 187 -4.20 -4.34 17.37
C MET A 187 -5.67 -4.67 17.66
N TYR A 188 -6.51 -4.56 16.66
CA TYR A 188 -7.96 -4.65 16.80
C TYR A 188 -8.54 -5.56 15.73
N GLU A 189 -8.85 -6.81 16.10
CA GLU A 189 -9.60 -7.72 15.22
C GLU A 189 -11.08 -7.36 15.28
N ILE A 190 -11.66 -7.01 14.14
CA ILE A 190 -13.07 -6.70 14.01
C ILE A 190 -13.75 -7.56 12.94
N CYS A 191 -14.96 -7.99 13.25
CA CYS A 191 -15.90 -8.48 12.23
C CYS A 191 -16.90 -7.36 11.99
N TYR A 192 -17.09 -6.93 10.74
CA TYR A 192 -17.87 -5.72 10.46
C TYR A 192 -18.66 -5.79 9.14
N ILE A 193 -19.65 -4.92 9.05
CA ILE A 193 -20.41 -4.62 7.85
C ILE A 193 -20.26 -3.14 7.59
N SER A 194 -19.83 -2.78 6.38
CA SER A 194 -19.67 -1.41 5.94
C SER A 194 -20.97 -0.87 5.38
N ILE A 195 -21.43 0.27 5.88
CA ILE A 195 -22.66 0.95 5.49
C ILE A 195 -22.28 2.32 4.89
N PRO A 196 -22.53 2.54 3.59
CA PRO A 196 -22.24 3.81 2.95
C PRO A 196 -23.18 4.92 3.46
N LEU A 197 -22.62 6.07 3.79
CA LEU A 197 -23.35 7.29 4.16
C LEU A 197 -23.66 8.15 2.91
N TYR A 198 -23.97 7.48 1.83
CA TYR A 198 -24.41 8.08 0.58
C TYR A 198 -25.37 7.15 -0.16
N ASN A 199 -26.27 7.70 -0.98
CA ASN A 199 -27.12 6.90 -1.84
C ASN A 199 -26.28 6.22 -2.93
N THR A 200 -26.30 4.90 -2.98
CA THR A 200 -25.43 4.10 -3.87
C THR A 200 -25.74 4.23 -5.36
N SER A 201 -26.95 4.74 -5.71
CA SER A 201 -27.36 4.93 -7.10
C SER A 201 -27.07 6.35 -7.61
N THR A 202 -27.21 7.37 -6.74
CA THR A 202 -27.08 8.79 -7.11
C THR A 202 -25.75 9.40 -6.62
N TYR A 203 -25.04 8.72 -5.72
CA TYR A 203 -23.83 9.19 -5.02
C TYR A 203 -24.05 10.48 -4.20
N ALA A 204 -25.30 10.78 -3.87
CA ALA A 204 -25.63 11.90 -3.00
C ALA A 204 -25.31 11.53 -1.55
N PHE A 205 -24.45 12.32 -0.89
CA PHE A 205 -24.10 12.11 0.51
C PHE A 205 -25.27 12.39 1.45
N ALA A 206 -25.34 11.63 2.54
CA ALA A 206 -26.26 11.86 3.64
C ALA A 206 -25.99 13.24 4.28
N ASP A 207 -27.04 13.97 4.61
CA ASP A 207 -26.95 15.14 5.51
C ASP A 207 -26.80 14.70 6.99
N ASP A 208 -26.59 15.66 7.88
CA ASP A 208 -26.31 15.36 9.30
C ASP A 208 -27.49 14.70 10.00
N ASP A 209 -28.74 15.06 9.66
CA ASP A 209 -29.94 14.43 10.22
C ASP A 209 -30.09 12.98 9.74
N GLN A 210 -29.82 12.74 8.47
CA GLN A 210 -29.83 11.39 7.87
C GLN A 210 -28.74 10.52 8.48
N LYS A 211 -27.48 11.03 8.64
CA LYS A 211 -26.40 10.31 9.30
C LYS A 211 -26.76 9.94 10.74
N ALA A 212 -27.34 10.87 11.47
CA ALA A 212 -27.76 10.62 12.85
C ALA A 212 -28.84 9.54 12.95
N GLU A 213 -29.82 9.50 12.04
CA GLU A 213 -30.86 8.46 12.02
C GLU A 213 -30.27 7.10 11.59
N MET A 214 -29.38 7.06 10.57
CA MET A 214 -28.70 5.84 10.17
C MET A 214 -27.86 5.28 11.31
N LEU A 215 -27.07 6.11 11.99
CA LEU A 215 -26.27 5.71 13.16
C LEU A 215 -27.15 5.15 14.27
N LYS A 216 -28.27 5.78 14.58
CA LYS A 216 -29.22 5.32 15.60
C LYS A 216 -29.82 3.94 15.25
N LEU A 217 -30.19 3.71 14.00
CA LEU A 217 -30.69 2.40 13.54
C LEU A 217 -29.61 1.34 13.60
N ALA A 218 -28.39 1.66 13.19
CA ALA A 218 -27.25 0.76 13.30
C ALA A 218 -26.85 0.47 14.75
N GLN A 219 -26.95 1.46 15.65
CA GLN A 219 -26.72 1.22 17.09
C GLN A 219 -27.76 0.27 17.68
N ALA A 220 -29.02 0.38 17.29
CA ALA A 220 -30.05 -0.56 17.72
C ALA A 220 -29.76 -2.01 17.22
N ALA A 221 -29.15 -2.14 16.04
CA ALA A 221 -28.67 -3.45 15.57
C ALA A 221 -27.50 -3.96 16.41
N ALA A 222 -26.51 -3.11 16.72
CA ALA A 222 -25.41 -3.47 17.61
C ALA A 222 -25.91 -3.90 19.01
N ASP A 223 -26.89 -3.18 19.58
CA ASP A 223 -27.52 -3.55 20.85
C ASP A 223 -28.19 -4.93 20.77
N SER A 224 -28.75 -5.29 19.60
CA SER A 224 -29.32 -6.62 19.38
C SER A 224 -28.25 -7.72 19.33
N VAL A 225 -27.09 -7.45 18.74
CA VAL A 225 -25.93 -8.35 18.77
C VAL A 225 -25.46 -8.57 20.19
N ASN A 226 -25.29 -7.47 20.95
CA ASN A 226 -24.88 -7.54 22.37
C ASN A 226 -25.89 -8.31 23.23
N ALA A 227 -27.20 -8.17 22.96
CA ALA A 227 -28.25 -8.89 23.65
C ALA A 227 -28.31 -10.39 23.29
N ALA A 228 -28.01 -10.74 22.03
CA ALA A 228 -27.94 -12.13 21.60
C ALA A 228 -26.76 -12.87 22.25
N GLY A 229 -25.66 -12.16 22.46
CA GLY A 229 -24.40 -12.73 22.95
C GLY A 229 -23.80 -13.72 21.97
N GLY A 230 -22.70 -14.35 22.36
CA GLY A 230 -22.04 -15.38 21.56
C GLY A 230 -20.77 -15.84 22.28
N GLU A 231 -20.62 -17.15 22.50
CA GLU A 231 -19.43 -17.69 23.18
C GLU A 231 -18.27 -17.83 22.20
N THR A 232 -18.55 -17.92 20.90
CA THR A 232 -17.55 -18.07 19.84
C THR A 232 -17.63 -16.93 18.82
N VAL A 233 -16.53 -16.69 18.11
CA VAL A 233 -16.50 -15.72 16.99
C VAL A 233 -17.56 -16.07 15.93
N SER A 234 -17.78 -17.36 15.66
CA SER A 234 -18.82 -17.82 14.71
C SER A 234 -20.24 -17.42 15.17
N ASP A 235 -20.52 -17.48 16.48
CA ASP A 235 -21.82 -17.05 17.03
C ASP A 235 -21.96 -15.53 16.90
N GLN A 236 -20.91 -14.78 17.22
CA GLN A 236 -20.87 -13.31 17.12
C GLN A 236 -21.05 -12.83 15.67
N VAL A 237 -20.36 -13.45 14.71
CA VAL A 237 -20.52 -13.18 13.27
C VAL A 237 -21.94 -13.49 12.80
N SER A 238 -22.52 -14.61 13.27
CA SER A 238 -23.90 -14.98 12.93
C SER A 238 -24.90 -13.97 13.48
N ALA A 239 -24.74 -13.54 14.74
CA ALA A 239 -25.58 -12.52 15.35
C ALA A 239 -25.45 -11.15 14.64
N LEU A 240 -24.21 -10.76 14.25
CA LEU A 240 -23.96 -9.56 13.50
C LEU A 240 -24.65 -9.59 12.12
N HIS A 241 -24.50 -10.71 11.40
CA HIS A 241 -25.15 -10.90 10.11
C HIS A 241 -26.69 -10.84 10.20
N GLU A 242 -27.30 -11.52 11.18
CA GLU A 242 -28.74 -11.52 11.39
C GLU A 242 -29.24 -10.11 11.77
N ALA A 243 -28.57 -9.42 12.70
CA ALA A 243 -28.93 -8.07 13.08
C ALA A 243 -28.85 -7.10 11.89
N ALA A 244 -27.81 -7.23 11.05
CA ALA A 244 -27.66 -6.44 9.84
C ALA A 244 -28.77 -6.74 8.81
N GLN A 245 -29.07 -8.00 8.53
CA GLN A 245 -30.16 -8.35 7.59
C GLN A 245 -31.48 -7.71 7.99
N ASN A 246 -31.76 -7.61 9.29
CA ASN A 246 -32.97 -6.99 9.79
C ASN A 246 -32.95 -5.45 9.76
N ALA A 247 -31.79 -4.82 9.97
CA ALA A 247 -31.69 -3.37 10.12
C ALA A 247 -31.36 -2.63 8.81
N LEU A 248 -30.57 -3.23 7.90
CA LEU A 248 -30.09 -2.58 6.70
C LEU A 248 -31.19 -2.05 5.78
N PRO A 249 -32.34 -2.72 5.58
CA PRO A 249 -33.45 -2.17 4.78
C PRO A 249 -33.92 -0.80 5.30
N ASP A 250 -34.08 -0.65 6.62
CA ASP A 250 -34.50 0.60 7.23
C ASP A 250 -33.38 1.66 7.20
N ILE A 251 -32.12 1.25 7.38
CA ILE A 251 -30.97 2.14 7.31
C ILE A 251 -30.81 2.71 5.89
N TYR A 252 -30.89 1.88 4.86
CA TYR A 252 -30.77 2.32 3.45
C TYR A 252 -31.97 3.16 3.01
N ALA A 253 -33.19 2.87 3.55
CA ALA A 253 -34.38 3.66 3.26
C ALA A 253 -34.27 5.13 3.68
N VAL A 254 -33.43 5.46 4.68
CA VAL A 254 -33.13 6.87 5.08
C VAL A 254 -32.60 7.69 3.89
N LEU A 255 -31.91 7.05 2.96
CA LEU A 255 -31.32 7.67 1.78
C LEU A 255 -32.09 7.35 0.48
N ASP A 256 -33.29 6.80 0.58
CA ASP A 256 -34.01 6.26 -0.59
C ASP A 256 -33.16 5.27 -1.42
N SER A 257 -32.30 4.50 -0.74
CA SER A 257 -31.45 3.46 -1.33
C SER A 257 -32.05 2.09 -1.09
N GLU A 258 -31.67 1.12 -1.95
CA GLU A 258 -32.02 -0.28 -1.78
C GLU A 258 -30.80 -1.10 -1.31
N THR A 259 -31.04 -2.14 -0.53
CA THR A 259 -30.03 -3.13 -0.17
C THR A 259 -29.79 -4.09 -1.33
N SER A 260 -28.56 -4.59 -1.46
CA SER A 260 -28.23 -5.73 -2.31
C SER A 260 -28.09 -7.01 -1.46
N ASP A 261 -28.04 -8.17 -2.12
CA ASP A 261 -27.84 -9.46 -1.44
C ASP A 261 -26.54 -9.50 -0.64
N ASP A 262 -25.51 -8.73 -1.06
CA ASP A 262 -24.20 -8.68 -0.41
C ASP A 262 -24.11 -7.58 0.67
N SER A 263 -25.14 -6.74 0.85
CA SER A 263 -25.08 -5.61 1.81
C SER A 263 -24.86 -6.06 3.26
N ALA A 264 -25.25 -7.26 3.63
CA ALA A 264 -25.07 -7.85 4.95
C ALA A 264 -23.84 -8.79 5.05
N SER A 265 -22.94 -8.76 4.07
CA SER A 265 -21.70 -9.55 4.10
C SER A 265 -20.78 -9.07 5.22
N VAL A 266 -20.47 -9.98 6.15
CA VAL A 266 -19.52 -9.71 7.23
C VAL A 266 -18.11 -9.86 6.72
N GLN A 267 -17.29 -8.85 6.95
CA GLN A 267 -15.85 -8.85 6.70
C GLN A 267 -15.11 -8.99 8.03
N THR A 268 -13.88 -9.52 7.99
CA THR A 268 -13.01 -9.64 9.16
C THR A 268 -11.67 -9.02 8.85
N GLU A 269 -11.15 -8.20 9.76
CA GLU A 269 -9.91 -7.47 9.55
C GLU A 269 -9.19 -7.23 10.88
N LEU A 270 -7.88 -7.48 10.90
CA LEU A 270 -7.00 -7.12 12.00
C LEU A 270 -6.35 -5.77 11.69
N LEU A 271 -6.74 -4.75 12.44
CA LEU A 271 -6.30 -3.37 12.28
C LEU A 271 -5.13 -3.06 13.21
N THR A 272 -4.13 -2.36 12.72
CA THR A 272 -3.08 -1.73 13.51
C THR A 272 -3.53 -0.35 14.02
N GLU A 273 -2.80 0.25 14.96
CA GLU A 273 -3.05 1.66 15.35
C GLU A 273 -2.90 2.63 14.17
N SER A 274 -2.04 2.34 13.20
CA SER A 274 -1.89 3.13 11.97
C SER A 274 -3.13 3.03 11.08
N ASP A 275 -3.71 1.83 10.94
CA ASP A 275 -4.95 1.62 10.18
C ASP A 275 -6.11 2.36 10.84
N VAL A 276 -6.21 2.26 12.17
CA VAL A 276 -7.23 2.99 12.94
C VAL A 276 -7.07 4.51 12.76
N ALA A 277 -5.86 5.04 12.87
CA ALA A 277 -5.62 6.47 12.69
C ALA A 277 -5.97 6.97 11.28
N SER A 278 -5.76 6.15 10.26
CA SER A 278 -6.04 6.50 8.86
C SER A 278 -7.51 6.34 8.46
N ALA A 279 -8.21 5.32 8.98
CA ALA A 279 -9.58 5.01 8.60
C ALA A 279 -10.63 5.69 9.49
N PHE A 280 -10.37 5.80 10.81
CA PHE A 280 -11.30 6.30 11.82
C PHE A 280 -11.09 7.81 12.06
N THR A 281 -11.28 8.60 11.01
CA THR A 281 -11.00 10.05 11.05
C THR A 281 -12.13 10.90 11.62
N GLN A 282 -13.32 10.32 11.90
CA GLN A 282 -14.42 11.01 12.59
C GLN A 282 -14.07 11.17 14.07
N ASP A 283 -14.37 12.33 14.63
CA ASP A 283 -14.12 12.63 16.05
C ASP A 283 -14.72 11.55 16.96
N GLY A 284 -13.88 10.97 17.83
CA GLY A 284 -14.23 9.92 18.78
C GLY A 284 -14.39 8.50 18.20
N ALA A 285 -14.27 8.30 16.88
CA ALA A 285 -14.44 7.00 16.25
C ALA A 285 -13.36 6.00 16.68
N ALA A 286 -12.11 6.41 16.67
CA ALA A 286 -10.99 5.58 17.14
C ALA A 286 -11.13 5.20 18.62
N ASP A 287 -11.54 6.14 19.47
CA ASP A 287 -11.76 5.88 20.89
C ASP A 287 -12.94 4.92 21.13
N ALA A 288 -13.98 5.02 20.29
CA ALA A 288 -15.10 4.07 20.34
C ALA A 288 -14.63 2.64 20.06
N LEU A 289 -13.78 2.42 19.02
CA LEU A 289 -13.20 1.10 18.75
C LEU A 289 -12.32 0.60 19.90
N ARG A 290 -11.38 1.44 20.38
CA ARG A 290 -10.46 1.08 21.47
C ARG A 290 -11.16 0.70 22.77
N SER A 291 -12.35 1.28 23.02
CA SER A 291 -13.13 1.01 24.24
C SER A 291 -13.91 -0.30 24.21
N LEU A 292 -14.06 -0.94 23.05
CA LEU A 292 -14.81 -2.19 22.94
C LEU A 292 -14.07 -3.35 23.61
N SER A 293 -14.82 -4.14 24.38
CA SER A 293 -14.35 -5.42 24.88
C SER A 293 -14.50 -6.51 23.79
N TYR A 294 -13.81 -7.63 23.93
CA TYR A 294 -14.03 -8.78 23.05
C TYR A 294 -15.48 -9.28 23.13
N GLY A 295 -16.10 -9.48 21.98
CA GLY A 295 -17.51 -9.84 21.84
C GLY A 295 -18.47 -8.68 21.91
N GLU A 296 -18.01 -7.44 22.16
CA GLU A 296 -18.86 -6.26 22.19
C GLU A 296 -19.05 -5.67 20.81
N ALA A 297 -20.30 -5.40 20.45
CA ALA A 297 -20.68 -4.80 19.17
C ALA A 297 -21.00 -3.31 19.33
N ALA A 298 -20.67 -2.53 18.31
CA ALA A 298 -21.00 -1.12 18.21
C ALA A 298 -21.30 -0.71 16.76
N ALA A 299 -22.00 0.43 16.61
CA ALA A 299 -22.09 1.14 15.35
C ALA A 299 -21.25 2.41 15.44
N VAL A 300 -20.31 2.59 14.53
CA VAL A 300 -19.36 3.72 14.55
C VAL A 300 -19.29 4.36 13.17
N GLN A 301 -19.60 5.65 13.09
CA GLN A 301 -19.27 6.43 11.91
C GLN A 301 -17.76 6.66 11.90
N ILE A 302 -17.03 6.02 10.97
CA ILE A 302 -15.56 6.09 10.98
C ILE A 302 -15.02 7.31 10.21
N ASN A 303 -15.77 7.81 9.23
CA ASN A 303 -15.41 9.00 8.46
C ASN A 303 -16.67 9.65 7.84
N GLY A 304 -16.48 10.62 6.94
CA GLY A 304 -17.58 11.37 6.32
C GLY A 304 -18.52 10.54 5.43
N SER A 305 -18.09 9.35 4.98
CA SER A 305 -18.79 8.51 4.00
C SER A 305 -19.16 7.12 4.47
N THR A 306 -18.68 6.68 5.65
CA THR A 306 -18.76 5.29 6.08
C THR A 306 -19.17 5.16 7.54
N LEU A 307 -20.14 4.29 7.77
CA LEU A 307 -20.55 3.80 9.09
C LEU A 307 -20.26 2.29 9.15
N LEU A 308 -19.63 1.83 10.21
CA LEU A 308 -19.44 0.40 10.48
C LEU A 308 -20.43 -0.07 11.53
N LEU A 309 -21.09 -1.19 11.26
CA LEU A 309 -21.70 -2.04 12.28
C LEU A 309 -20.72 -3.19 12.53
N MET A 310 -20.12 -3.26 13.70
CA MET A 310 -18.98 -4.14 13.97
C MET A 310 -19.06 -4.80 15.34
N VAL A 311 -18.31 -5.89 15.51
CA VAL A 311 -18.03 -6.54 16.78
C VAL A 311 -16.52 -6.73 16.90
N ARG A 312 -15.93 -6.34 18.05
CA ARG A 312 -14.53 -6.63 18.35
C ARG A 312 -14.41 -8.09 18.79
N VAL A 313 -13.49 -8.83 18.17
CA VAL A 313 -13.26 -10.24 18.47
C VAL A 313 -11.83 -10.46 18.97
N ASP A 314 -11.62 -11.54 19.71
CA ASP A 314 -10.28 -11.97 20.12
C ASP A 314 -9.53 -12.51 18.89
N PRO A 315 -8.40 -11.89 18.48
CA PRO A 315 -7.65 -12.30 17.30
C PRO A 315 -7.20 -13.76 17.37
N LEU A 316 -6.83 -14.26 18.55
CA LEU A 316 -6.38 -15.63 18.75
C LEU A 316 -7.51 -16.65 18.72
N SER A 317 -8.77 -16.19 18.73
CA SER A 317 -9.94 -17.01 18.44
C SER A 317 -10.27 -17.08 16.93
N VAL A 318 -9.67 -16.21 16.11
CA VAL A 318 -9.81 -16.17 14.64
C VAL A 318 -8.65 -16.91 13.97
N SER A 319 -7.42 -16.62 14.39
CA SER A 319 -6.18 -17.14 13.79
C SER A 319 -5.20 -17.59 14.89
N SER A 320 -4.24 -18.43 14.55
CA SER A 320 -3.17 -18.77 15.49
C SER A 320 -2.12 -17.65 15.57
N LEU A 321 -1.40 -17.58 16.69
CA LEU A 321 -0.29 -16.62 16.84
C LEU A 321 0.75 -16.77 15.72
N ASP A 322 1.01 -18.01 15.28
CA ASP A 322 1.95 -18.27 14.18
C ASP A 322 1.47 -17.70 12.84
N ASP A 323 0.16 -17.75 12.56
CA ASP A 323 -0.42 -17.17 11.35
C ASP A 323 -0.38 -15.63 11.38
N LEU A 324 -0.51 -15.02 12.55
CA LEU A 324 -0.48 -13.56 12.76
C LEU A 324 0.93 -13.01 12.94
N ARG A 325 1.92 -13.85 13.25
CA ARG A 325 3.28 -13.46 13.64
C ARG A 325 3.90 -12.42 12.70
N SER A 326 3.84 -12.67 11.40
CA SER A 326 4.43 -11.76 10.41
C SER A 326 3.78 -10.38 10.42
N GLN A 327 2.46 -10.30 10.59
CA GLN A 327 1.74 -9.03 10.66
C GLN A 327 2.06 -8.29 11.97
N ILE A 328 2.08 -9.00 13.10
CA ILE A 328 2.45 -8.43 14.40
C ILE A 328 3.89 -7.92 14.38
N LEU A 329 4.84 -8.72 13.87
CA LEU A 329 6.24 -8.31 13.73
C LEU A 329 6.38 -7.09 12.81
N SER A 330 5.61 -7.02 11.73
CA SER A 330 5.63 -5.86 10.82
C SER A 330 5.21 -4.58 11.54
N ASP A 331 4.17 -4.64 12.35
CA ASP A 331 3.69 -3.49 13.12
C ASP A 331 4.66 -3.09 14.24
N MET A 332 5.23 -4.09 14.96
CA MET A 332 6.16 -3.85 16.07
C MET A 332 7.55 -3.40 15.61
N LYS A 333 8.08 -4.00 14.54
CA LYS A 333 9.51 -4.00 14.19
C LYS A 333 9.79 -3.55 12.76
N GLY A 334 8.75 -3.37 11.93
CA GLY A 334 8.92 -2.92 10.54
C GLY A 334 9.67 -1.60 10.45
N GLY A 335 9.28 -0.59 11.22
CA GLY A 335 9.96 0.71 11.25
C GLY A 335 11.41 0.62 11.73
N GLU A 336 11.71 -0.22 12.75
CA GLU A 336 13.08 -0.44 13.23
C GLU A 336 13.95 -1.09 12.15
N LEU A 337 13.39 -2.06 11.42
CA LEU A 337 14.08 -2.69 10.29
C LEU A 337 14.34 -1.69 9.17
N ASP A 338 13.34 -0.89 8.80
CA ASP A 338 13.44 0.12 7.74
C ASP A 338 14.51 1.17 8.05
N ASP A 339 14.54 1.67 9.30
CA ASP A 339 15.56 2.62 9.77
C ASP A 339 16.96 2.01 9.70
N ALA A 340 17.10 0.73 10.13
CA ALA A 340 18.37 0.02 10.08
C ALA A 340 18.84 -0.22 8.63
N LEU A 341 17.93 -0.56 7.71
CA LEU A 341 18.24 -0.74 6.30
C LEU A 341 18.62 0.59 5.63
N ALA A 342 17.89 1.68 5.92
CA ALA A 342 18.22 3.00 5.40
C ALA A 342 19.60 3.48 5.89
N ALA A 343 19.87 3.34 7.18
CA ALA A 343 21.19 3.67 7.75
C ALA A 343 22.30 2.80 7.15
N GLY A 344 22.07 1.49 7.03
CA GLY A 344 23.02 0.55 6.43
C GLY A 344 23.29 0.85 4.95
N GLY A 345 22.26 1.23 4.20
CA GLY A 345 22.37 1.61 2.79
C GLY A 345 23.25 2.85 2.57
N ALA A 346 23.06 3.86 3.42
CA ALA A 346 23.86 5.08 3.37
C ALA A 346 25.36 4.86 3.67
N GLU A 347 25.69 3.80 4.40
CA GLU A 347 27.09 3.43 4.72
C GLU A 347 27.76 2.58 3.63
N LEU A 348 27.01 2.01 2.69
CA LEU A 348 27.55 1.23 1.58
C LEU A 348 28.43 2.12 0.66
N ALA A 349 29.41 1.52 0.01
CA ALA A 349 30.22 2.24 -0.97
C ALA A 349 29.41 2.57 -2.22
N HIS A 350 29.43 3.84 -2.63
CA HIS A 350 28.74 4.31 -3.84
C HIS A 350 29.73 4.40 -5.00
N ASP A 351 29.52 3.60 -6.05
CA ASP A 351 30.25 3.68 -7.32
C ASP A 351 29.24 4.00 -8.45
N LEU A 352 28.66 5.21 -8.37
CA LEU A 352 27.63 5.68 -9.30
C LEU A 352 28.24 6.48 -10.43
N ASP A 353 27.87 6.17 -11.70
CA ASP A 353 28.30 6.89 -12.89
C ASP A 353 27.41 8.12 -13.14
N SER A 354 27.89 9.28 -12.70
CA SER A 354 27.21 10.56 -12.92
C SER A 354 26.97 10.85 -14.42
N SER A 355 27.82 10.35 -15.33
CA SER A 355 27.64 10.54 -16.77
C SER A 355 26.48 9.70 -17.30
N ALA A 356 26.28 8.51 -16.75
CA ALA A 356 25.13 7.65 -17.04
C ALA A 356 23.84 8.25 -16.50
N MET A 357 23.82 8.66 -15.21
CA MET A 357 22.64 9.29 -14.59
C MET A 357 22.22 10.59 -15.29
N ASN A 358 23.17 11.41 -15.75
CA ASN A 358 22.88 12.63 -16.53
C ASN A 358 22.15 12.37 -17.86
N LYS A 359 22.17 11.16 -18.40
CA LYS A 359 21.38 10.76 -19.58
C LYS A 359 19.93 10.46 -19.23
N LEU A 360 19.61 10.25 -17.95
CA LEU A 360 18.32 9.86 -17.38
C LEU A 360 17.76 10.97 -16.44
N PRO A 361 17.67 12.23 -16.88
CA PRO A 361 17.28 13.32 -16.00
C PRO A 361 15.77 13.29 -15.69
N ALA A 362 15.38 13.62 -14.46
CA ALA A 362 13.99 13.67 -13.99
C ALA A 362 13.02 14.49 -14.88
N LYS A 363 13.53 15.53 -15.55
CA LYS A 363 12.75 16.35 -16.51
C LYS A 363 12.21 15.58 -17.74
N LYS A 364 12.59 14.30 -17.90
CA LYS A 364 12.09 13.40 -18.95
C LYS A 364 11.01 12.45 -18.43
N ILE A 365 10.68 12.50 -17.15
CA ILE A 365 9.56 11.76 -16.59
C ILE A 365 8.29 12.06 -17.38
N VAL A 366 7.52 11.04 -17.66
CA VAL A 366 6.17 11.11 -18.25
C VAL A 366 5.17 10.85 -17.13
N ASN A 367 4.42 11.87 -16.76
CA ASN A 367 3.34 11.76 -15.76
C ASN A 367 2.00 11.91 -16.48
N ASN A 368 1.29 10.78 -16.67
CA ASN A 368 0.00 10.73 -17.37
C ASN A 368 -1.22 10.81 -16.45
N SER A 369 -1.05 11.17 -15.19
CA SER A 369 -2.11 11.16 -14.16
C SER A 369 -3.28 12.14 -14.41
N ALA A 370 -3.34 12.81 -15.56
CA ALA A 370 -4.46 13.69 -15.94
C ALA A 370 -5.68 12.94 -16.53
N ASN A 371 -5.69 11.61 -16.62
CA ASN A 371 -6.75 10.83 -17.28
C ASN A 371 -7.25 9.62 -16.47
N SER A 372 -7.18 9.65 -15.14
CA SER A 372 -7.79 8.62 -14.30
C SER A 372 -8.87 9.18 -13.39
#